data_2ef67ec41bbbb086224c498c5c9e7a04
#
_entry.id   2ef67ec41bbbb086224c498c5c9e7a04
#
_cell.length_a   1.000
_cell.length_b   1.000
_cell.length_c   1.000
_cell.angle_alpha   90.00
_cell.angle_beta   90.00
_cell.angle_gamma   90.00
#
_symmetry.space_group_name_H-M   'P 1'
#
loop_
_entity.id
_entity.type
_entity.pdbx_description
1 polymer ?
#
loop_
_entity_poly.entity_id
_entity_poly.type
_entity_poly.pdbx_seq_one_letter_code
_entity_poly.pdbx_strand_id
1 'polypeptide(L)'
;MAEKLHAPDQVKVFILYLLDKIGYPLDYTDIATIIIRDSLVDYFDFVEYFHQLLEAGHIRKIPKESALKKADSVEHGSEHHDNEEKTDEDREDCLFEVTDTGRIIAKGLSDDLLMAAVREKSYISAMRHLSLEKRKAVVTQSSEQEGTGYIFHCSIKDMDGLALNLSLRADSYNQLNRMKQNFEERPDVVYRGIIALVTGNVNYLFDT
;
A
#
# COMPACT_ATOMS: atom_id res chain seq x y z
N MET A 1 -16.29 -8.05 -10.08
CA MET A 1 -14.98 -8.66 -9.77
C MET A 1 -13.97 -8.03 -10.70
N ALA A 2 -12.85 -7.50 -10.20
CA ALA A 2 -11.78 -7.04 -11.07
C ALA A 2 -11.13 -8.27 -11.72
N GLU A 3 -10.88 -8.18 -13.02
CA GLU A 3 -10.23 -9.25 -13.77
C GLU A 3 -8.76 -9.29 -13.37
N LYS A 4 -8.25 -10.50 -13.02
CA LYS A 4 -6.84 -10.67 -12.68
C LYS A 4 -5.95 -10.35 -13.88
N LEU A 5 -4.79 -9.77 -13.61
CA LEU A 5 -3.75 -9.58 -14.62
C LEU A 5 -3.00 -10.89 -14.83
N HIS A 6 -3.07 -11.47 -16.02
CA HIS A 6 -2.46 -12.77 -16.33
C HIS A 6 -1.27 -12.68 -17.29
N ALA A 7 -1.25 -11.63 -18.14
CA ALA A 7 -0.16 -11.50 -19.09
C ALA A 7 1.10 -10.93 -18.39
N PRO A 8 2.29 -11.53 -18.61
CA PRO A 8 3.54 -11.05 -18.02
C PRO A 8 3.78 -9.56 -18.18
N ASP A 9 3.52 -9.03 -19.38
CA ASP A 9 3.72 -7.61 -19.67
C ASP A 9 2.73 -6.71 -18.91
N GLN A 10 1.48 -7.16 -18.72
CA GLN A 10 0.50 -6.43 -17.89
C GLN A 10 0.96 -6.33 -16.43
N VAL A 11 1.46 -7.43 -15.86
CA VAL A 11 1.93 -7.44 -14.47
C VAL A 11 3.16 -6.55 -14.31
N LYS A 12 4.14 -6.64 -15.21
CA LYS A 12 5.34 -5.79 -15.20
C LYS A 12 5.00 -4.31 -15.31
N VAL A 13 4.14 -3.95 -16.26
CA VAL A 13 3.70 -2.56 -16.44
C VAL A 13 2.89 -2.09 -15.24
N PHE A 14 2.08 -2.94 -14.62
CA PHE A 14 1.32 -2.62 -13.42
C PHE A 14 2.23 -2.30 -12.23
N ILE A 15 3.28 -3.11 -12.00
CA ILE A 15 4.28 -2.86 -10.96
C ILE A 15 4.97 -1.51 -11.20
N LEU A 16 5.49 -1.28 -12.40
CA LEU A 16 6.16 -0.03 -12.76
C LEU A 16 5.22 1.18 -12.64
N TYR A 17 3.97 1.05 -13.08
CA TYR A 17 2.96 2.10 -12.99
C TYR A 17 2.69 2.52 -11.54
N LEU A 18 2.46 1.57 -10.64
CA LEU A 18 2.18 1.89 -9.24
C LEU A 18 3.39 2.55 -8.58
N LEU A 19 4.59 2.03 -8.78
CA LEU A 19 5.81 2.60 -8.22
C LEU A 19 6.09 4.01 -8.76
N ASP A 20 5.89 4.26 -10.08
CA ASP A 20 6.04 5.60 -10.67
C ASP A 20 5.01 6.60 -10.10
N LYS A 21 3.77 6.16 -9.94
CA LYS A 21 2.69 7.01 -9.39
C LYS A 21 2.87 7.33 -7.91
N ILE A 22 3.41 6.41 -7.12
CA ILE A 22 3.73 6.63 -5.72
C ILE A 22 4.89 7.62 -5.59
N GLY A 23 5.91 7.53 -6.46
CA GLY A 23 6.91 8.56 -6.69
C GLY A 23 8.00 8.67 -5.61
N TYR A 24 8.11 7.72 -4.68
CA TYR A 24 9.19 7.65 -3.70
C TYR A 24 9.61 6.19 -3.47
N PRO A 25 10.87 5.96 -3.03
CA PRO A 25 11.37 4.61 -2.79
C PRO A 25 10.59 3.89 -1.69
N LEU A 26 10.32 2.59 -1.89
CA LEU A 26 9.61 1.71 -0.96
C LEU A 26 10.46 0.49 -0.64
N ASP A 27 10.23 -0.12 0.52
CA ASP A 27 10.80 -1.42 0.81
C ASP A 27 10.05 -2.55 0.08
N TYR A 28 10.66 -3.74 0.05
CA TYR A 28 10.11 -4.89 -0.66
C TYR A 28 8.76 -5.32 -0.10
N THR A 29 8.59 -5.26 1.22
CA THR A 29 7.38 -5.70 1.90
C THR A 29 6.19 -4.81 1.57
N ASP A 30 6.41 -3.49 1.56
CA ASP A 30 5.40 -2.52 1.15
C ASP A 30 5.01 -2.73 -0.31
N ILE A 31 6.00 -2.90 -1.22
CA ILE A 31 5.74 -3.15 -2.64
C ILE A 31 4.93 -4.44 -2.82
N ALA A 32 5.34 -5.54 -2.19
CA ALA A 32 4.61 -6.80 -2.26
C ALA A 32 3.17 -6.63 -1.79
N THR A 33 2.98 -5.96 -0.65
CA THR A 33 1.66 -5.75 -0.06
C THR A 33 0.74 -4.95 -0.96
N ILE A 34 1.20 -3.82 -1.52
CA ILE A 34 0.36 -2.97 -2.39
C ILE A 34 0.01 -3.65 -3.72
N ILE A 35 0.89 -4.48 -4.27
CA ILE A 35 0.67 -5.18 -5.54
C ILE A 35 -0.32 -6.33 -5.39
N ILE A 36 -0.25 -7.08 -4.28
CA ILE A 36 -1.05 -8.29 -4.08
C ILE A 36 -2.41 -7.97 -3.45
N ARG A 37 -2.52 -6.87 -2.71
CA ARG A 37 -3.68 -6.50 -1.89
C ARG A 37 -5.03 -6.56 -2.62
N ASP A 38 -5.09 -6.10 -3.85
CA ASP A 38 -6.34 -6.07 -4.62
C ASP A 38 -6.61 -7.38 -5.37
N SER A 39 -5.81 -8.43 -5.12
CA SER A 39 -5.90 -9.75 -5.76
C SER A 39 -5.83 -9.70 -7.30
N LEU A 40 -5.20 -8.67 -7.85
CA LEU A 40 -4.99 -8.50 -9.29
C LEU A 40 -3.78 -9.31 -9.78
N VAL A 41 -2.79 -9.52 -8.92
CA VAL A 41 -1.55 -10.23 -9.19
C VAL A 41 -1.35 -11.28 -8.11
N ASP A 42 -0.94 -12.49 -8.50
CA ASP A 42 -0.60 -13.55 -7.55
C ASP A 42 0.83 -13.33 -7.00
N TYR A 43 1.09 -13.83 -5.79
CA TYR A 43 2.39 -13.63 -5.13
C TYR A 43 3.58 -14.15 -5.95
N PHE A 44 3.45 -15.33 -6.54
CA PHE A 44 4.52 -15.93 -7.33
C PHE A 44 4.81 -15.12 -8.60
N ASP A 45 3.77 -14.64 -9.29
CA ASP A 45 3.91 -13.78 -10.46
C ASP A 45 4.58 -12.45 -10.08
N PHE A 46 4.20 -11.87 -8.93
CA PHE A 46 4.86 -10.68 -8.41
C PHE A 46 6.36 -10.91 -8.19
N VAL A 47 6.73 -11.96 -7.47
CA VAL A 47 8.14 -12.26 -7.17
C VAL A 47 8.94 -12.43 -8.45
N GLU A 48 8.45 -13.25 -9.39
CA GLU A 48 9.13 -13.51 -10.66
C GLU A 48 9.33 -12.23 -11.48
N TYR A 49 8.25 -11.47 -11.70
CA TYR A 49 8.32 -10.30 -12.58
C TYR A 49 9.02 -9.11 -11.92
N PHE A 50 8.97 -8.99 -10.60
CA PHE A 50 9.74 -7.99 -9.87
C PHE A 50 11.25 -8.22 -10.02
N HIS A 51 11.71 -9.49 -9.93
CA HIS A 51 13.10 -9.84 -10.18
C HIS A 51 13.53 -9.55 -11.61
N GLN A 52 12.70 -9.91 -12.58
CA GLN A 52 12.96 -9.60 -13.99
C GLN A 52 13.07 -8.08 -14.24
N LEU A 53 12.28 -7.26 -13.55
CA LEU A 53 12.36 -5.80 -13.64
C LEU A 53 13.63 -5.23 -13.01
N LEU A 54 14.11 -5.85 -11.93
CA LEU A 54 15.42 -5.52 -11.32
C LEU A 54 16.57 -5.87 -12.25
N GLU A 55 16.59 -7.09 -12.80
CA GLU A 55 17.62 -7.56 -13.73
C GLU A 55 17.66 -6.71 -15.02
N ALA A 56 16.49 -6.31 -15.52
CA ALA A 56 16.38 -5.44 -16.68
C ALA A 56 16.73 -3.96 -16.40
N GLY A 57 17.01 -3.61 -15.15
CA GLY A 57 17.35 -2.25 -14.75
C GLY A 57 16.17 -1.25 -14.80
N HIS A 58 14.93 -1.73 -14.78
CA HIS A 58 13.73 -0.87 -14.74
C HIS A 58 13.36 -0.45 -13.31
N ILE A 59 13.82 -1.21 -12.33
CA ILE A 59 13.78 -0.91 -10.90
C ILE A 59 15.22 -0.98 -10.38
N ARG A 60 15.60 -0.11 -9.47
CA ARG A 60 16.90 -0.15 -8.81
C ARG A 60 16.78 -0.23 -7.30
N LYS A 61 17.80 -0.82 -6.66
CA LYS A 61 17.98 -0.86 -5.21
C LYS A 61 18.66 0.42 -4.73
N ILE A 62 18.20 0.95 -3.60
CA ILE A 62 18.81 2.09 -2.91
C ILE A 62 19.04 1.68 -1.46
N PRO A 63 20.25 1.82 -0.90
CA PRO A 63 20.47 1.62 0.53
C PRO A 63 19.64 2.58 1.37
N LYS A 64 19.00 2.12 2.46
CA LYS A 64 18.17 2.96 3.35
C LYS A 64 18.92 4.19 3.88
N GLU A 65 20.22 4.07 4.16
CA GLU A 65 21.06 5.19 4.61
C GLU A 65 21.19 6.32 3.57
N SER A 66 21.18 5.97 2.29
CA SER A 66 21.28 6.94 1.19
C SER A 66 19.94 7.66 0.94
N ALA A 67 18.82 7.03 1.26
CA ALA A 67 17.49 7.62 1.11
C ALA A 67 17.23 8.71 2.17
N LEU A 68 17.74 8.54 3.38
CA LEU A 68 17.63 9.54 4.46
C LEU A 68 18.45 10.81 4.17
N LYS A 69 19.59 10.68 3.48
CA LYS A 69 20.45 11.84 3.11
C LYS A 69 19.89 12.66 1.95
N LYS A 70 19.04 12.09 1.08
CA LYS A 70 18.40 12.82 -0.04
C LYS A 70 17.24 13.71 0.39
N ALA A 71 16.70 13.54 1.60
CA ALA A 71 15.69 14.44 2.14
C ALA A 71 16.26 15.81 2.57
N ASP A 72 17.57 15.90 2.82
CA ASP A 72 18.22 17.10 3.37
C ASP A 72 19.26 17.79 2.44
N SER A 73 19.59 17.23 1.27
CA SER A 73 20.59 17.88 0.41
C SER A 73 20.46 17.47 -1.06
N VAL A 74 20.31 18.49 -1.90
CA VAL A 74 20.64 18.45 -3.33
C VAL A 74 22.17 18.56 -3.44
N GLU A 75 22.85 17.55 -4.01
CA GLU A 75 24.01 17.62 -4.92
C GLU A 75 24.97 16.41 -4.87
N HIS A 76 25.32 16.00 -6.07
CA HIS A 76 26.51 15.33 -6.61
C HIS A 76 26.74 13.84 -6.38
N GLY A 77 26.86 13.20 -7.54
CA GLY A 77 27.01 11.78 -7.79
C GLY A 77 28.40 11.20 -7.49
N SER A 78 28.42 9.87 -7.42
CA SER A 78 29.48 9.01 -7.93
C SER A 78 28.99 7.57 -8.03
N GLU A 79 29.25 6.98 -9.21
CA GLU A 79 29.00 5.58 -9.53
C GLU A 79 30.02 4.69 -8.83
N HIS A 80 29.56 3.60 -8.23
CA HIS A 80 30.36 2.40 -8.03
C HIS A 80 29.52 1.16 -8.30
N HIS A 81 29.91 0.42 -9.32
CA HIS A 81 29.51 -0.95 -9.62
C HIS A 81 30.18 -1.88 -8.63
N ASP A 82 29.41 -2.69 -7.90
CA ASP A 82 29.89 -3.98 -7.43
C ASP A 82 28.71 -4.98 -7.48
N ASN A 83 28.89 -5.98 -8.35
CA ASN A 83 28.07 -7.18 -8.42
C ASN A 83 28.49 -8.15 -7.31
N GLU A 84 27.66 -8.36 -6.34
CA GLU A 84 27.70 -9.54 -5.48
C GLU A 84 26.28 -10.10 -5.30
N GLU A 85 26.13 -11.39 -5.62
CA GLU A 85 24.95 -12.19 -5.27
C GLU A 85 24.80 -12.23 -3.75
N LYS A 86 23.77 -11.56 -3.22
CA LYS A 86 23.46 -11.54 -1.79
C LYS A 86 22.10 -12.15 -1.52
N THR A 87 22.05 -12.95 -0.44
CA THR A 87 20.94 -13.76 0.07
C THR A 87 19.75 -12.93 0.59
N ASP A 88 18.63 -13.58 0.92
CA ASP A 88 17.35 -12.99 1.33
C ASP A 88 17.44 -11.97 2.49
N GLU A 89 18.49 -12.00 3.32
CA GLU A 89 18.76 -11.04 4.41
C GLU A 89 19.07 -9.61 3.90
N ASP A 90 19.56 -9.46 2.67
CA ASP A 90 19.87 -8.14 2.09
C ASP A 90 18.63 -7.38 1.59
N ARG A 91 17.43 -7.97 1.67
CA ARG A 91 16.19 -7.33 1.22
C ARG A 91 15.60 -6.37 2.25
N GLU A 92 15.90 -6.54 3.54
CA GLU A 92 15.34 -5.72 4.62
C GLU A 92 15.96 -4.32 4.70
N ASP A 93 17.21 -4.14 4.24
CA ASP A 93 17.93 -2.87 4.36
C ASP A 93 17.96 -2.01 3.09
N CYS A 94 17.24 -2.43 2.05
CA CYS A 94 17.18 -1.72 0.77
C CYS A 94 15.77 -1.17 0.49
N LEU A 95 15.74 -0.01 -0.15
CA LEU A 95 14.56 0.53 -0.81
C LEU A 95 14.65 0.33 -2.32
N PHE A 96 13.52 0.36 -2.98
CA PHE A 96 13.40 0.17 -4.42
C PHE A 96 12.71 1.36 -5.05
N GLU A 97 13.21 1.83 -6.18
CA GLU A 97 12.57 2.88 -6.97
C GLU A 97 12.61 2.56 -8.47
N VAL A 98 11.67 3.12 -9.20
CA VAL A 98 11.63 3.02 -10.67
C VAL A 98 12.72 3.91 -11.26
N THR A 99 13.47 3.36 -12.23
CA THR A 99 14.45 4.11 -13.01
C THR A 99 13.76 4.95 -14.10
N ASP A 100 14.50 5.85 -14.74
CA ASP A 100 13.97 6.65 -15.85
C ASP A 100 13.48 5.77 -17.01
N THR A 101 14.18 4.67 -17.30
CA THR A 101 13.74 3.68 -18.29
C THR A 101 12.44 3.01 -17.90
N GLY A 102 12.31 2.60 -16.61
CA GLY A 102 11.07 2.05 -16.08
C GLY A 102 9.90 3.03 -16.15
N ARG A 103 10.13 4.32 -15.88
CA ARG A 103 9.12 5.38 -16.01
C ARG A 103 8.63 5.58 -17.44
N ILE A 104 9.54 5.53 -18.41
CA ILE A 104 9.18 5.63 -19.83
C ILE A 104 8.28 4.48 -20.23
N ILE A 105 8.60 3.25 -19.81
CA ILE A 105 7.78 2.06 -20.06
C ILE A 105 6.42 2.18 -19.38
N ALA A 106 6.39 2.55 -18.10
CA ALA A 106 5.15 2.72 -17.35
C ALA A 106 4.20 3.73 -18.04
N LYS A 107 4.72 4.89 -18.43
CA LYS A 107 3.93 5.94 -19.10
C LYS A 107 3.51 5.57 -20.52
N GLY A 108 4.35 4.85 -21.25
CA GLY A 108 4.07 4.48 -22.64
C GLY A 108 3.08 3.34 -22.80
N LEU A 109 3.04 2.39 -21.85
CA LEU A 109 2.28 1.15 -21.98
C LEU A 109 1.10 1.02 -21.00
N SER A 110 1.01 1.85 -19.96
CA SER A 110 -0.04 1.70 -18.95
C SER A 110 -1.45 1.96 -19.51
N ASP A 111 -1.59 2.87 -20.46
CA ASP A 111 -2.90 3.17 -21.06
C ASP A 111 -3.40 2.06 -21.99
N ASP A 112 -2.48 1.37 -22.64
CA ASP A 112 -2.78 0.29 -23.58
C ASP A 112 -3.01 -1.05 -22.89
N LEU A 113 -2.23 -1.34 -21.82
CA LEU A 113 -2.23 -2.66 -21.17
C LEU A 113 -3.10 -2.73 -19.92
N LEU A 114 -3.42 -1.60 -19.28
CA LEU A 114 -4.15 -1.55 -18.02
C LEU A 114 -5.42 -0.72 -18.14
N MET A 115 -6.55 -1.29 -17.75
CA MET A 115 -7.81 -0.53 -17.68
C MET A 115 -7.69 0.65 -16.71
N ALA A 116 -8.25 1.80 -17.08
CA ALA A 116 -8.22 3.01 -16.25
C ALA A 116 -8.76 2.76 -14.83
N ALA A 117 -9.86 2.01 -14.71
CA ALA A 117 -10.45 1.66 -13.42
C ALA A 117 -9.51 0.83 -12.53
N VAL A 118 -8.69 -0.08 -13.11
CA VAL A 118 -7.68 -0.86 -12.39
C VAL A 118 -6.59 0.07 -11.89
N ARG A 119 -6.07 0.93 -12.76
CA ARG A 119 -5.00 1.88 -12.42
C ARG A 119 -5.38 2.82 -11.27
N GLU A 120 -6.56 3.42 -11.36
CA GLU A 120 -7.05 4.38 -10.37
C GLU A 120 -7.34 3.70 -9.03
N LYS A 121 -8.08 2.59 -9.05
CA LYS A 121 -8.42 1.84 -7.84
C LYS A 121 -7.18 1.35 -7.11
N SER A 122 -6.23 0.74 -7.82
CA SER A 122 -5.02 0.21 -7.21
C SER A 122 -4.12 1.31 -6.67
N TYR A 123 -4.01 2.45 -7.34
CA TYR A 123 -3.28 3.60 -6.82
C TYR A 123 -3.90 4.15 -5.52
N ILE A 124 -5.22 4.31 -5.47
CA ILE A 124 -5.91 4.76 -4.26
C ILE A 124 -5.71 3.74 -3.12
N SER A 125 -5.83 2.44 -3.40
CA SER A 125 -5.61 1.36 -2.44
C SER A 125 -4.18 1.38 -1.89
N ALA A 126 -3.17 1.51 -2.76
CA ALA A 126 -1.77 1.61 -2.38
C ALA A 126 -1.50 2.83 -1.49
N MET A 127 -1.98 4.02 -1.88
CA MET A 127 -1.78 5.24 -1.11
C MET A 127 -2.46 5.18 0.27
N ARG A 128 -3.59 4.51 0.38
CA ARG A 128 -4.25 4.27 1.67
C ARG A 128 -3.37 3.41 2.58
N HIS A 129 -2.86 2.31 2.06
CA HIS A 129 -1.97 1.41 2.82
C HIS A 129 -0.73 2.15 3.30
N LEU A 130 0.00 2.78 2.39
CA LEU A 130 1.24 3.49 2.70
C LEU A 130 1.05 4.67 3.67
N SER A 131 -0.12 5.31 3.67
CA SER A 131 -0.41 6.37 4.63
C SER A 131 -0.58 5.84 6.06
N LEU A 132 -1.07 4.62 6.24
CA LEU A 132 -1.15 3.96 7.55
C LEU A 132 0.23 3.51 8.01
N GLU A 133 1.03 2.90 7.11
CA GLU A 133 2.40 2.46 7.41
C GLU A 133 3.30 3.65 7.78
N LYS A 134 3.25 4.76 7.04
CA LYS A 134 4.01 5.98 7.38
C LYS A 134 3.70 6.51 8.78
N ARG A 135 2.45 6.38 9.22
CA ARG A 135 2.04 6.78 10.57
C ARG A 135 2.47 5.77 11.63
N LYS A 136 2.99 4.59 11.23
CA LYS A 136 3.21 3.44 12.13
C LYS A 136 1.99 3.20 13.01
N ALA A 137 0.81 3.27 12.39
CA ALA A 137 -0.44 3.19 13.10
C ALA A 137 -0.67 1.77 13.64
N VAL A 138 -0.83 1.64 14.93
CA VAL A 138 -1.25 0.40 15.57
C VAL A 138 -2.76 0.37 15.61
N VAL A 139 -3.34 -0.56 14.86
CA VAL A 139 -4.79 -0.79 14.80
C VAL A 139 -5.14 -1.91 15.76
N THR A 140 -6.05 -1.67 16.69
CA THR A 140 -6.52 -2.68 17.63
C THR A 140 -8.05 -2.74 17.65
N GLN A 141 -8.57 -3.96 17.84
CA GLN A 141 -10.01 -4.18 18.02
C GLN A 141 -10.26 -5.24 19.08
N SER A 142 -11.36 -5.08 19.80
CA SER A 142 -11.87 -6.02 20.77
C SER A 142 -13.38 -5.99 20.81
N SER A 143 -14.01 -6.97 21.45
CA SER A 143 -15.44 -6.95 21.68
C SER A 143 -15.78 -7.69 22.96
N GLU A 144 -16.82 -7.22 23.63
CA GLU A 144 -17.37 -7.85 24.83
C GLU A 144 -18.88 -8.01 24.68
N GLN A 145 -19.44 -8.98 25.40
CA GLN A 145 -20.89 -9.17 25.46
C GLN A 145 -21.46 -8.36 26.62
N GLU A 146 -22.46 -7.53 26.33
CA GLU A 146 -23.18 -6.75 27.33
C GLU A 146 -24.67 -7.02 27.24
N GLY A 147 -25.20 -7.75 28.22
CA GLY A 147 -26.59 -8.18 28.22
C GLY A 147 -26.95 -9.04 27.01
N THR A 148 -27.90 -8.56 26.20
CA THR A 148 -28.34 -9.23 24.97
C THR A 148 -27.58 -8.76 23.72
N GLY A 149 -26.70 -7.75 23.84
CA GLY A 149 -25.93 -7.17 22.75
C GLY A 149 -24.43 -7.36 22.93
N TYR A 150 -23.68 -6.66 22.09
CA TYR A 150 -22.23 -6.67 22.08
C TYR A 150 -21.71 -5.24 22.03
N ILE A 151 -20.58 -4.98 22.67
CA ILE A 151 -19.81 -3.74 22.49
C ILE A 151 -18.61 -4.04 21.62
N PHE A 152 -18.46 -3.32 20.54
CA PHE A 152 -17.28 -3.34 19.67
C PHE A 152 -16.40 -2.15 19.99
N HIS A 153 -15.16 -2.41 20.36
CA HIS A 153 -14.15 -1.39 20.60
C HIS A 153 -13.11 -1.42 19.48
N CYS A 154 -12.77 -0.28 18.94
CA CYS A 154 -11.67 -0.15 18.00
C CYS A 154 -10.84 1.11 18.27
N SER A 155 -9.54 1.01 18.05
CA SER A 155 -8.66 2.15 18.19
C SER A 155 -7.55 2.15 17.12
N ILE A 156 -7.13 3.36 16.76
CA ILE A 156 -5.97 3.62 15.91
C ILE A 156 -5.05 4.52 16.71
N LYS A 157 -3.81 4.06 16.94
CA LYS A 157 -2.73 4.85 17.56
C LYS A 157 -1.65 5.06 16.52
N ASP A 158 -1.18 6.28 16.38
CA ASP A 158 -0.02 6.63 15.55
C ASP A 158 1.13 7.13 16.43
N MET A 159 2.18 7.62 15.81
CA MET A 159 3.35 8.13 16.53
C MET A 159 3.05 9.35 17.41
N ASP A 160 2.02 10.12 17.06
CA ASP A 160 1.58 11.30 17.81
C ASP A 160 0.60 10.95 18.93
N GLY A 161 0.17 9.70 19.01
CA GLY A 161 -0.69 9.18 20.06
C GLY A 161 -2.00 8.54 19.57
N LEU A 162 -3.09 8.75 20.31
CA LEU A 162 -4.38 8.15 20.00
C LEU A 162 -5.11 8.96 18.91
N ALA A 163 -5.15 8.44 17.69
CA ALA A 163 -5.86 9.08 16.58
C ALA A 163 -7.36 8.77 16.55
N LEU A 164 -7.75 7.55 16.97
CA LEU A 164 -9.15 7.13 17.07
C LEU A 164 -9.33 6.22 18.26
N ASN A 165 -10.43 6.42 19.01
CA ASN A 165 -10.95 5.46 19.96
C ASN A 165 -12.47 5.48 19.86
N LEU A 166 -13.05 4.36 19.51
CA LEU A 166 -14.47 4.24 19.23
C LEU A 166 -15.04 3.00 19.91
N SER A 167 -16.20 3.17 20.57
CA SER A 167 -16.98 2.09 21.15
C SER A 167 -18.40 2.14 20.57
N LEU A 168 -18.82 1.06 19.96
CA LEU A 168 -20.11 0.97 19.29
C LEU A 168 -20.88 -0.25 19.81
N ARG A 169 -22.17 -0.09 20.03
CA ARG A 169 -23.06 -1.19 20.35
C ARG A 169 -23.49 -1.91 19.07
N ALA A 170 -23.41 -3.23 19.09
CA ALA A 170 -23.98 -4.11 18.08
C ALA A 170 -25.12 -4.92 18.69
N ASP A 171 -26.30 -4.89 18.07
CA ASP A 171 -27.50 -5.57 18.57
C ASP A 171 -27.53 -7.07 18.19
N SER A 172 -26.64 -7.50 17.30
CA SER A 172 -26.53 -8.90 16.90
C SER A 172 -25.07 -9.29 16.61
N TYR A 173 -24.82 -10.61 16.74
CA TYR A 173 -23.52 -11.19 16.40
C TYR A 173 -23.12 -10.95 14.93
N ASN A 174 -24.08 -10.99 14.01
CA ASN A 174 -23.84 -10.71 12.61
C ASN A 174 -23.40 -9.27 12.37
N GLN A 175 -24.01 -8.31 13.07
CA GLN A 175 -23.60 -6.90 13.01
C GLN A 175 -22.20 -6.71 13.57
N LEU A 176 -21.90 -7.33 14.72
CA LEU A 176 -20.56 -7.32 15.31
C LEU A 176 -19.49 -7.84 14.34
N ASN A 177 -19.75 -8.98 13.70
CA ASN A 177 -18.78 -9.57 12.75
C ASN A 177 -18.53 -8.67 11.54
N ARG A 178 -19.58 -8.03 11.00
CA ARG A 178 -19.40 -7.06 9.90
C ARG A 178 -18.57 -5.86 10.34
N MET A 179 -18.79 -5.35 11.57
CA MET A 179 -17.99 -4.24 12.10
C MET A 179 -16.54 -4.63 12.25
N LYS A 180 -16.25 -5.81 12.82
CA LYS A 180 -14.90 -6.36 12.96
C LYS A 180 -14.20 -6.49 11.60
N GLN A 181 -14.83 -7.17 10.67
CA GLN A 181 -14.27 -7.41 9.34
C GLN A 181 -14.00 -6.10 8.60
N ASN A 182 -14.97 -5.19 8.60
CA ASN A 182 -14.78 -3.90 7.91
C ASN A 182 -13.68 -3.04 8.52
N PHE A 183 -13.53 -3.07 9.86
CA PHE A 183 -12.46 -2.33 10.53
C PHE A 183 -11.10 -2.97 10.30
N GLU A 184 -11.01 -4.30 10.28
CA GLU A 184 -9.78 -5.03 9.99
C GLU A 184 -9.30 -4.80 8.54
N GLU A 185 -10.23 -4.90 7.57
CA GLU A 185 -9.90 -4.73 6.16
C GLU A 185 -9.61 -3.27 5.76
N ARG A 186 -10.28 -2.30 6.40
CA ARG A 186 -10.30 -0.89 5.96
C ARG A 186 -10.30 0.11 7.12
N PRO A 187 -9.35 0.05 8.04
CA PRO A 187 -9.33 0.95 9.21
C PRO A 187 -9.21 2.43 8.82
N ASP A 188 -8.50 2.73 7.74
CA ASP A 188 -8.36 4.08 7.21
C ASP A 188 -9.67 4.66 6.65
N VAL A 189 -10.49 3.84 5.99
CA VAL A 189 -11.80 4.26 5.48
C VAL A 189 -12.75 4.56 6.64
N VAL A 190 -12.73 3.70 7.67
CA VAL A 190 -13.54 3.94 8.90
C VAL A 190 -13.10 5.25 9.55
N TYR A 191 -11.81 5.48 9.73
CA TYR A 191 -11.27 6.71 10.32
C TYR A 191 -11.71 7.96 9.54
N ARG A 192 -11.51 7.97 8.21
CA ARG A 192 -11.90 9.11 7.36
C ARG A 192 -13.41 9.31 7.33
N GLY A 193 -14.19 8.21 7.31
CA GLY A 193 -15.64 8.28 7.38
C GLY A 193 -16.12 8.96 8.66
N ILE A 194 -15.52 8.63 9.80
CA ILE A 194 -15.84 9.27 11.09
C ILE A 194 -15.47 10.76 11.05
N ILE A 195 -14.28 11.11 10.57
CA ILE A 195 -13.88 12.52 10.41
C ILE A 195 -14.85 13.26 9.50
N ALA A 196 -15.24 12.67 8.36
CA ALA A 196 -16.19 13.27 7.44
C ALA A 196 -17.56 13.53 8.09
N LEU A 197 -18.06 12.57 8.88
CA LEU A 197 -19.31 12.73 9.63
C LEU A 197 -19.23 13.84 10.69
N VAL A 198 -18.14 13.86 11.47
CA VAL A 198 -17.95 14.84 12.55
C VAL A 198 -17.75 16.25 11.98
N THR A 199 -17.11 16.38 10.81
CA THR A 199 -16.91 17.67 10.13
C THR A 199 -18.10 18.10 9.25
N GLY A 200 -19.15 17.28 9.15
CA GLY A 200 -20.34 17.57 8.36
C GLY A 200 -20.20 17.31 6.86
N ASN A 201 -19.11 16.69 6.42
CA ASN A 201 -18.89 16.33 5.00
C ASN A 201 -19.53 14.95 4.70
N VAL A 202 -20.86 14.90 4.69
CA VAL A 202 -21.61 13.65 4.47
C VAL A 202 -21.45 13.08 3.04
N ASN A 203 -21.11 13.92 2.06
CA ASN A 203 -20.94 13.48 0.66
C ASN A 203 -19.81 12.46 0.51
N TYR A 204 -18.80 12.52 1.35
CA TYR A 204 -17.70 11.53 1.39
C TYR A 204 -18.19 10.07 1.50
N LEU A 205 -19.35 9.82 2.13
CA LEU A 205 -19.88 8.47 2.32
C LEU A 205 -20.56 7.90 1.06
N PHE A 206 -20.87 8.77 0.09
CA PHE A 206 -21.58 8.40 -1.13
C PHE A 206 -20.69 8.42 -2.38
N ASP A 207 -19.48 8.99 -2.27
CA ASP A 207 -18.51 9.13 -3.36
C ASP A 207 -17.51 7.95 -3.43
N THR A 208 -17.85 6.77 -2.84
CA THR A 208 -16.99 5.57 -2.78
C THR A 208 -17.43 4.48 -3.74
#